data_5cfbbdd8cc3a131c0b6124e2161212c9
#
_entry.id   5cfbbdd8cc3a131c0b6124e2161212c9
#
_cell.length_a   1.000
_cell.length_b   1.000
_cell.length_c   1.000
_cell.angle_alpha   90.00
_cell.angle_beta   90.00
_cell.angle_gamma   90.00
#
_symmetry.space_group_name_H-M   'P 1'
#
loop_
_entity.id
_entity.type
_entity.pdbx_description
1 polymer ?
#
loop_
_entity_poly.entity_id
_entity_poly.type
_entity_poly.pdbx_seq_one_letter_code
_entity_poly.pdbx_strand_id
1 'polypeptide(L)'
;MKKKIIALILIILIAGLCVFFCKANKKDTSNELTLFGNIEIRQIDLSFQVPGLVSKLLKEEGDSVKKGELIAVMDESDYDANFKRAEAEVDRTLAAQKDAVDKYNRYAPLGVDDTVSKQEVESLYNAQNKANADHKAAVANKDYLSNQLKYTKLYAPEDGTIMVRVVEPGSNVQKGQPVYTMSKTNPVWVRAYVNEKDLGNIKYGQEVNVYTDTVNPQTGEKREYKGQIGYISPVAEFTPKTVQSTDIRTDLVYRIRVYIDDTDEFLRQGMPVTIKIDLTSKDNQENNADGNN
;
A
#
# COMPACT_ATOMS: atom_id res chain seq x y z
N MET A 1 39.09 7.88 74.13
CA MET A 1 37.90 7.21 73.61
C MET A 1 37.18 8.06 72.53
N LYS A 2 36.89 9.36 72.74
CA LYS A 2 36.14 10.22 71.87
C LYS A 2 36.72 10.32 70.39
N LYS A 3 38.10 10.39 70.28
CA LYS A 3 38.75 10.46 68.92
C LYS A 3 38.57 9.18 68.10
N LYS A 4 38.48 7.99 68.67
CA LYS A 4 38.26 6.71 67.99
C LYS A 4 36.81 6.56 67.48
N ILE A 5 35.86 7.12 68.28
CA ILE A 5 34.42 7.11 67.88
C ILE A 5 34.18 8.06 66.70
N ILE A 6 34.82 9.23 66.65
CA ILE A 6 34.69 10.17 65.51
C ILE A 6 35.31 9.60 64.28
N ALA A 7 36.45 8.89 64.35
CA ALA A 7 37.04 8.21 63.18
C ALA A 7 36.15 7.10 62.63
N LEU A 8 35.45 6.34 63.50
CA LEU A 8 34.53 5.29 63.07
C LEU A 8 33.29 5.85 62.33
N ILE A 9 32.74 6.97 62.86
CA ILE A 9 31.60 7.65 62.22
C ILE A 9 31.99 8.20 60.81
N LEU A 10 33.21 8.75 60.69
CA LEU A 10 33.71 9.27 59.38
C LEU A 10 33.90 8.17 58.38
N ILE A 11 34.39 6.99 58.79
CA ILE A 11 34.54 5.82 57.90
C ILE A 11 33.19 5.31 57.43
N ILE A 12 32.17 5.26 58.29
CA ILE A 12 30.81 4.85 57.94
C ILE A 12 30.17 5.84 56.97
N LEU A 13 30.43 7.14 57.16
CA LEU A 13 29.90 8.20 56.29
C LEU A 13 30.54 8.15 54.90
N ILE A 14 31.86 7.91 54.84
CA ILE A 14 32.59 7.73 53.54
C ILE A 14 32.13 6.46 52.85
N ALA A 15 31.94 5.35 53.56
CA ALA A 15 31.41 4.10 53.01
C ALA A 15 29.97 4.27 52.47
N GLY A 16 29.12 5.00 53.22
CA GLY A 16 27.77 5.34 52.78
C GLY A 16 27.76 6.21 51.53
N LEU A 17 28.65 7.20 51.44
CA LEU A 17 28.82 8.07 50.27
C LEU A 17 29.33 7.29 49.05
N CYS A 18 30.26 6.35 49.28
CA CYS A 18 30.80 5.49 48.21
C CYS A 18 29.73 4.55 47.65
N VAL A 19 28.89 3.95 48.49
CA VAL A 19 27.75 3.10 48.10
C VAL A 19 26.68 3.92 47.36
N PHE A 20 26.44 5.16 47.82
CA PHE A 20 25.51 6.08 47.18
C PHE A 20 26.02 6.48 45.78
N PHE A 21 27.32 6.81 45.64
CA PHE A 21 27.94 7.12 44.35
C PHE A 21 27.99 5.91 43.42
N CYS A 22 28.27 4.71 43.94
CA CYS A 22 28.23 3.47 43.16
C CYS A 22 26.79 3.12 42.66
N LYS A 23 25.77 3.40 43.50
CA LYS A 23 24.36 3.24 43.04
C LYS A 23 23.92 4.32 42.08
N ALA A 24 24.36 5.56 42.27
CA ALA A 24 24.05 6.67 41.34
C ALA A 24 24.79 6.55 40.00
N ASN A 25 25.90 5.82 39.96
CA ASN A 25 26.71 5.63 38.75
C ASN A 25 26.51 4.25 38.11
N LYS A 26 25.49 3.48 38.48
CA LYS A 26 24.98 2.42 37.62
C LYS A 26 24.41 3.10 36.37
N LYS A 27 25.26 3.29 35.38
CA LYS A 27 24.78 3.38 33.99
C LYS A 27 23.87 2.18 33.81
N ASP A 28 22.57 2.43 33.61
CA ASP A 28 21.69 1.45 33.05
C ASP A 28 22.31 1.04 31.70
N THR A 29 23.06 -0.04 31.69
CA THR A 29 23.31 -0.84 30.53
C THR A 29 21.98 -1.55 30.26
N SER A 30 20.96 -0.75 29.90
CA SER A 30 19.78 -1.30 29.28
C SER A 30 20.26 -1.93 27.98
N ASN A 31 20.17 -3.26 27.89
CA ASN A 31 20.38 -4.02 26.66
C ASN A 31 19.26 -3.68 25.63
N GLU A 32 18.85 -2.42 25.61
CA GLU A 32 17.77 -1.88 24.81
C GLU A 32 18.31 -0.79 23.90
N LEU A 33 18.17 -0.98 22.60
CA LEU A 33 18.48 0.03 21.60
C LEU A 33 17.22 0.87 21.34
N THR A 34 17.33 2.18 21.56
CA THR A 34 16.24 3.13 21.28
C THR A 34 16.53 3.86 19.99
N LEU A 35 15.57 3.79 19.05
CA LEU A 35 15.61 4.51 17.79
C LEU A 35 14.40 5.43 17.66
N PHE A 36 14.57 6.50 16.88
CA PHE A 36 13.49 7.44 16.58
C PHE A 36 13.12 7.34 15.12
N GLY A 37 11.84 7.45 14.82
CA GLY A 37 11.35 7.35 13.47
C GLY A 37 9.99 8.03 13.28
N ASN A 38 9.47 7.91 12.07
CA ASN A 38 8.17 8.44 11.71
C ASN A 38 7.33 7.35 11.05
N ILE A 39 6.03 7.38 11.34
CA ILE A 39 5.05 6.52 10.68
C ILE A 39 4.98 6.88 9.19
N GLU A 40 5.08 5.87 8.35
CA GLU A 40 4.82 5.96 6.92
C GLU A 40 3.67 5.03 6.52
N ILE A 41 2.76 5.58 5.75
CA ILE A 41 1.60 4.87 5.21
C ILE A 41 1.66 4.96 3.70
N ARG A 42 1.39 3.87 3.00
CA ARG A 42 1.38 3.87 1.54
C ARG A 42 0.19 4.67 1.02
N GLN A 43 0.48 5.58 0.12
CA GLN A 43 -0.52 6.40 -0.57
C GLN A 43 -0.74 5.90 -1.98
N ILE A 44 -1.96 6.08 -2.49
CA ILE A 44 -2.37 5.76 -3.85
C ILE A 44 -3.13 6.95 -4.41
N ASP A 45 -2.71 7.40 -5.59
CA ASP A 45 -3.47 8.37 -6.36
C ASP A 45 -4.53 7.65 -7.19
N LEU A 46 -5.79 7.99 -6.95
CA LEU A 46 -6.94 7.40 -7.62
C LEU A 46 -7.36 8.32 -8.79
N SER A 47 -7.48 7.74 -9.96
CA SER A 47 -7.75 8.46 -11.21
C SER A 47 -8.71 7.69 -12.10
N PHE A 48 -9.48 8.42 -12.92
CA PHE A 48 -10.27 7.80 -13.98
C PHE A 48 -9.37 7.27 -15.11
N GLN A 49 -9.80 6.16 -15.73
CA GLN A 49 -9.09 5.57 -16.86
C GLN A 49 -9.54 6.12 -18.21
N VAL A 50 -10.50 7.04 -18.22
CA VAL A 50 -11.03 7.75 -19.38
C VAL A 50 -11.10 9.24 -19.07
N PRO A 51 -11.00 10.14 -20.07
CA PRO A 51 -11.16 11.58 -19.86
C PRO A 51 -12.63 11.95 -19.76
N GLY A 52 -12.95 13.08 -19.11
CA GLY A 52 -14.31 13.62 -19.07
C GLY A 52 -14.58 14.53 -17.89
N LEU A 53 -15.83 14.95 -17.75
CA LEU A 53 -16.32 15.84 -16.72
C LEU A 53 -16.63 15.06 -15.44
N VAL A 54 -16.05 15.44 -14.31
CA VAL A 54 -16.40 14.86 -13.00
C VAL A 54 -17.78 15.34 -12.59
N SER A 55 -18.73 14.42 -12.54
CA SER A 55 -20.13 14.74 -12.18
C SER A 55 -20.33 14.82 -10.66
N LYS A 56 -19.80 13.83 -9.93
CA LYS A 56 -19.96 13.73 -8.48
C LYS A 56 -18.72 13.15 -7.82
N LEU A 57 -18.37 13.73 -6.68
CA LEU A 57 -17.45 13.18 -5.71
C LEU A 57 -18.27 12.74 -4.49
N LEU A 58 -18.16 11.47 -4.10
CA LEU A 58 -19.03 10.85 -3.10
C LEU A 58 -18.35 10.76 -1.72
N LYS A 59 -17.08 11.16 -1.64
CA LYS A 59 -16.26 11.12 -0.44
C LYS A 59 -15.58 12.45 -0.19
N GLU A 60 -15.44 12.79 1.10
CA GLU A 60 -14.69 13.94 1.56
C GLU A 60 -13.35 13.52 2.16
N GLU A 61 -12.47 14.51 2.40
CA GLU A 61 -11.21 14.28 3.08
C GLU A 61 -11.44 13.78 4.51
N GLY A 62 -10.76 12.70 4.89
CA GLY A 62 -10.95 12.02 6.17
C GLY A 62 -11.93 10.84 6.14
N ASP A 63 -12.71 10.67 5.06
CA ASP A 63 -13.65 9.55 4.95
C ASP A 63 -12.92 8.23 4.79
N SER A 64 -13.36 7.22 5.54
CA SER A 64 -12.94 5.84 5.34
C SER A 64 -13.68 5.21 4.16
N VAL A 65 -12.97 4.45 3.36
CA VAL A 65 -13.49 3.72 2.19
C VAL A 65 -13.12 2.25 2.24
N LYS A 66 -14.02 1.42 1.72
CA LYS A 66 -13.79 -0.03 1.58
C LYS A 66 -13.45 -0.38 0.14
N LYS A 67 -12.72 -1.48 -0.03
CA LYS A 67 -12.42 -2.04 -1.35
C LYS A 67 -13.69 -2.25 -2.17
N GLY A 68 -13.70 -1.72 -3.39
CA GLY A 68 -14.84 -1.80 -4.31
C GLY A 68 -15.95 -0.78 -4.06
N GLU A 69 -15.77 0.13 -3.10
CA GLU A 69 -16.72 1.21 -2.85
C GLU A 69 -16.62 2.29 -3.93
N LEU A 70 -17.77 2.76 -4.43
CA LEU A 70 -17.84 3.84 -5.42
C LEU A 70 -17.52 5.17 -4.75
N ILE A 71 -16.51 5.88 -5.25
CA ILE A 71 -16.00 7.12 -4.65
C ILE A 71 -16.20 8.36 -5.53
N ALA A 72 -16.26 8.18 -6.85
CA ALA A 72 -16.53 9.27 -7.77
C ALA A 72 -17.23 8.77 -9.04
N VAL A 73 -17.95 9.67 -9.70
CA VAL A 73 -18.67 9.41 -10.96
C VAL A 73 -18.39 10.54 -11.93
N MET A 74 -18.07 10.16 -13.15
CA MET A 74 -17.93 11.06 -14.30
C MET A 74 -19.27 11.18 -15.03
N ASP A 75 -19.47 12.20 -15.85
CA ASP A 75 -20.58 12.25 -16.78
C ASP A 75 -20.45 11.10 -17.79
N GLU A 76 -21.40 10.17 -17.75
CA GLU A 76 -21.39 8.95 -18.55
C GLU A 76 -22.22 9.04 -19.84
N SER A 77 -22.86 10.19 -20.11
CA SER A 77 -23.85 10.35 -21.17
C SER A 77 -23.31 9.93 -22.55
N ASP A 78 -22.12 10.39 -22.92
CA ASP A 78 -21.51 10.06 -24.21
C ASP A 78 -21.02 8.60 -24.25
N TYR A 79 -20.50 8.09 -23.15
CA TYR A 79 -20.05 6.69 -23.02
C TYR A 79 -21.22 5.73 -23.11
N ASP A 80 -22.32 6.02 -22.44
CA ASP A 80 -23.57 5.23 -22.50
C ASP A 80 -24.17 5.23 -23.91
N ALA A 81 -24.23 6.40 -24.57
CA ALA A 81 -24.71 6.50 -25.93
C ALA A 81 -23.86 5.67 -26.93
N ASN A 82 -22.52 5.69 -26.77
CA ASN A 82 -21.61 4.90 -27.58
C ASN A 82 -21.78 3.40 -27.33
N PHE A 83 -21.94 3.00 -26.07
CA PHE A 83 -22.18 1.61 -25.71
C PHE A 83 -23.50 1.10 -26.31
N LYS A 84 -24.61 1.84 -26.19
CA LYS A 84 -25.92 1.50 -26.79
C LYS A 84 -25.86 1.37 -28.30
N ARG A 85 -25.09 2.24 -28.95
CA ARG A 85 -24.86 2.14 -30.41
C ARG A 85 -24.16 0.83 -30.80
N ALA A 86 -23.13 0.44 -30.03
CA ALA A 86 -22.42 -0.81 -30.26
C ALA A 86 -23.29 -2.04 -29.97
N GLU A 87 -24.18 -1.95 -28.96
CA GLU A 87 -25.15 -3.02 -28.66
C GLU A 87 -26.11 -3.22 -29.85
N ALA A 88 -26.67 -2.15 -30.40
CA ALA A 88 -27.51 -2.23 -31.59
C ALA A 88 -26.75 -2.79 -32.83
N GLU A 89 -25.45 -2.51 -32.97
CA GLU A 89 -24.62 -3.06 -34.04
C GLU A 89 -24.39 -4.58 -33.85
N VAL A 90 -24.23 -5.07 -32.62
CA VAL A 90 -24.21 -6.52 -32.35
C VAL A 90 -25.50 -7.18 -32.79
N ASP A 91 -26.67 -6.61 -32.49
CA ASP A 91 -27.96 -7.16 -32.87
C ASP A 91 -28.11 -7.19 -34.41
N ARG A 92 -27.68 -6.12 -35.10
CA ARG A 92 -27.70 -6.05 -36.55
C ARG A 92 -26.82 -7.13 -37.19
N THR A 93 -25.59 -7.28 -36.71
CA THR A 93 -24.65 -8.29 -37.24
C THR A 93 -25.06 -9.72 -36.90
N LEU A 94 -25.69 -9.94 -35.72
CA LEU A 94 -26.26 -11.23 -35.37
C LEU A 94 -27.38 -11.65 -36.31
N ALA A 95 -28.27 -10.73 -36.71
CA ALA A 95 -29.33 -11.00 -37.68
C ALA A 95 -28.74 -11.35 -39.05
N ALA A 96 -27.71 -10.62 -39.50
CA ALA A 96 -27.02 -10.91 -40.74
C ALA A 96 -26.28 -12.26 -40.72
N GLN A 97 -25.65 -12.60 -39.58
CA GLN A 97 -25.01 -13.90 -39.38
C GLN A 97 -26.03 -15.05 -39.49
N LYS A 98 -27.17 -14.94 -38.80
CA LYS A 98 -28.23 -15.94 -38.88
C LYS A 98 -28.71 -16.14 -40.33
N ASP A 99 -29.00 -15.06 -41.07
CA ASP A 99 -29.43 -15.14 -42.44
C ASP A 99 -28.40 -15.84 -43.33
N ALA A 100 -27.11 -15.52 -43.16
CA ALA A 100 -26.04 -16.15 -43.95
C ALA A 100 -25.86 -17.64 -43.60
N VAL A 101 -25.96 -18.00 -42.30
CA VAL A 101 -25.91 -19.40 -41.83
C VAL A 101 -27.10 -20.19 -42.39
N ASP A 102 -28.30 -19.65 -42.30
CA ASP A 102 -29.52 -20.31 -42.75
C ASP A 102 -29.52 -20.50 -44.27
N LYS A 103 -29.02 -19.53 -45.05
CA LYS A 103 -28.82 -19.64 -46.52
C LYS A 103 -27.82 -20.75 -46.83
N TYR A 104 -26.66 -20.74 -46.25
CA TYR A 104 -25.65 -21.77 -46.47
C TYR A 104 -26.20 -23.17 -46.15
N ASN A 105 -26.81 -23.36 -44.97
CA ASN A 105 -27.36 -24.65 -44.52
C ASN A 105 -28.46 -25.18 -45.46
N ARG A 106 -29.24 -24.28 -46.07
CA ARG A 106 -30.29 -24.63 -47.03
C ARG A 106 -29.72 -25.08 -48.37
N TYR A 107 -28.65 -24.43 -48.88
CA TYR A 107 -28.09 -24.66 -50.20
C TYR A 107 -26.95 -25.68 -50.23
N ALA A 108 -26.21 -25.86 -49.15
CA ALA A 108 -25.10 -26.79 -49.08
C ALA A 108 -25.46 -28.25 -49.47
N PRO A 109 -26.60 -28.83 -49.01
CA PRO A 109 -27.04 -30.16 -49.48
C PRO A 109 -27.34 -30.23 -50.98
N LEU A 110 -27.88 -29.15 -51.56
CA LEU A 110 -28.28 -29.11 -52.99
C LEU A 110 -27.07 -29.07 -53.93
N GLY A 111 -25.90 -28.67 -53.44
CA GLY A 111 -24.65 -28.72 -54.19
C GLY A 111 -24.06 -30.14 -54.32
N VAL A 112 -24.48 -31.07 -53.47
CA VAL A 112 -24.08 -32.49 -53.54
C VAL A 112 -24.83 -33.20 -54.66
N ASP A 113 -26.09 -32.79 -54.94
CA ASP A 113 -26.98 -33.37 -55.96
C ASP A 113 -26.86 -32.65 -57.32
N ASP A 114 -25.83 -31.82 -57.49
CA ASP A 114 -25.60 -30.96 -58.70
C ASP A 114 -26.80 -30.06 -59.09
N THR A 115 -27.75 -29.84 -58.14
CA THR A 115 -28.92 -28.94 -58.34
C THR A 115 -28.49 -27.47 -58.24
N VAL A 116 -27.42 -27.17 -57.54
CA VAL A 116 -26.81 -25.84 -57.39
C VAL A 116 -25.32 -25.94 -57.70
N SER A 117 -24.77 -24.92 -58.36
CA SER A 117 -23.36 -24.94 -58.72
C SER A 117 -22.43 -24.94 -57.50
N LYS A 118 -21.32 -25.65 -57.59
CA LYS A 118 -20.30 -25.67 -56.49
C LYS A 118 -19.79 -24.27 -56.18
N GLN A 119 -19.67 -23.39 -57.20
CA GLN A 119 -19.27 -22.00 -57.02
C GLN A 119 -20.28 -21.22 -56.13
N GLU A 120 -21.58 -21.47 -56.32
CA GLU A 120 -22.62 -20.83 -55.47
C GLU A 120 -22.55 -21.27 -54.01
N VAL A 121 -22.36 -22.59 -53.78
CA VAL A 121 -22.20 -23.12 -52.42
C VAL A 121 -20.95 -22.53 -51.75
N GLU A 122 -19.83 -22.43 -52.47
CA GLU A 122 -18.60 -21.81 -51.99
C GLU A 122 -18.80 -20.31 -51.68
N SER A 123 -19.52 -19.60 -52.52
CA SER A 123 -19.88 -18.19 -52.31
C SER A 123 -20.68 -18.00 -50.99
N LEU A 124 -21.69 -18.87 -50.77
CA LEU A 124 -22.49 -18.85 -49.55
C LEU A 124 -21.67 -19.21 -48.31
N TYR A 125 -20.75 -20.17 -48.39
CA TYR A 125 -19.80 -20.50 -47.32
C TYR A 125 -18.92 -19.29 -46.97
N ASN A 126 -18.38 -18.61 -47.97
CA ASN A 126 -17.57 -17.42 -47.77
C ASN A 126 -18.40 -16.26 -47.18
N ALA A 127 -19.65 -16.08 -47.60
CA ALA A 127 -20.57 -15.11 -47.03
C ALA A 127 -20.90 -15.40 -45.56
N GLN A 128 -21.11 -16.67 -45.18
CA GLN A 128 -21.30 -17.10 -43.79
C GLN A 128 -20.06 -16.78 -42.96
N ASN A 129 -18.88 -17.15 -43.44
CA ASN A 129 -17.63 -16.88 -42.73
C ASN A 129 -17.39 -15.38 -42.50
N LYS A 130 -17.71 -14.56 -43.53
CA LYS A 130 -17.65 -13.10 -43.40
C LYS A 130 -18.62 -12.59 -42.34
N ALA A 131 -19.89 -13.02 -42.39
CA ALA A 131 -20.89 -12.60 -41.40
C ALA A 131 -20.53 -13.03 -39.97
N ASN A 132 -19.94 -14.23 -39.80
CA ASN A 132 -19.39 -14.68 -38.50
C ASN A 132 -18.28 -13.76 -37.98
N ALA A 133 -17.36 -13.37 -38.89
CA ALA A 133 -16.24 -12.48 -38.52
C ALA A 133 -16.76 -11.07 -38.18
N ASP A 134 -17.72 -10.54 -38.96
CA ASP A 134 -18.32 -9.23 -38.71
C ASP A 134 -19.05 -9.18 -37.37
N HIS A 135 -19.83 -10.22 -37.05
CA HIS A 135 -20.49 -10.33 -35.71
C HIS A 135 -19.49 -10.41 -34.58
N LYS A 136 -18.43 -11.21 -34.70
CA LYS A 136 -17.37 -11.31 -33.70
C LYS A 136 -16.67 -9.97 -33.48
N ALA A 137 -16.43 -9.20 -34.53
CA ALA A 137 -15.85 -7.86 -34.45
C ALA A 137 -16.79 -6.87 -33.72
N ALA A 138 -18.09 -6.93 -33.98
CA ALA A 138 -19.09 -6.10 -33.32
C ALA A 138 -19.17 -6.41 -31.81
N VAL A 139 -19.14 -7.69 -31.41
CA VAL A 139 -19.10 -8.10 -30.01
C VAL A 139 -17.86 -7.54 -29.30
N ALA A 140 -16.68 -7.68 -29.92
CA ALA A 140 -15.44 -7.17 -29.36
C ALA A 140 -15.48 -5.64 -29.20
N ASN A 141 -16.05 -4.91 -30.16
CA ASN A 141 -16.23 -3.46 -30.05
C ASN A 141 -17.21 -3.07 -28.92
N LYS A 142 -18.33 -3.80 -28.77
CA LYS A 142 -19.26 -3.59 -27.66
C LYS A 142 -18.56 -3.79 -26.30
N ASP A 143 -17.75 -4.83 -26.16
CA ASP A 143 -17.03 -5.13 -24.93
C ASP A 143 -16.00 -4.02 -24.60
N TYR A 144 -15.31 -3.50 -25.60
CA TYR A 144 -14.42 -2.34 -25.43
C TYR A 144 -15.17 -1.11 -24.91
N LEU A 145 -16.31 -0.75 -25.52
CA LEU A 145 -17.11 0.41 -25.11
C LEU A 145 -17.80 0.19 -23.75
N SER A 146 -18.17 -1.05 -23.42
CA SER A 146 -18.63 -1.42 -22.08
C SER A 146 -17.56 -1.12 -21.00
N ASN A 147 -16.30 -1.46 -21.28
CA ASN A 147 -15.21 -1.15 -20.37
C ASN A 147 -14.97 0.36 -20.26
N GLN A 148 -15.08 1.11 -21.35
CA GLN A 148 -15.00 2.57 -21.32
C GLN A 148 -16.09 3.17 -20.41
N LEU A 149 -17.33 2.68 -20.50
CA LEU A 149 -18.44 3.09 -19.66
C LEU A 149 -18.19 2.71 -18.18
N LYS A 150 -17.63 1.54 -17.89
CA LYS A 150 -17.27 1.16 -16.53
C LYS A 150 -16.20 2.11 -15.93
N TYR A 151 -15.29 2.59 -16.75
CA TYR A 151 -14.21 3.49 -16.32
C TYR A 151 -14.66 4.92 -16.02
N THR A 152 -15.94 5.27 -16.28
CA THR A 152 -16.54 6.52 -15.82
C THR A 152 -16.89 6.50 -14.32
N LYS A 153 -16.78 5.33 -13.68
CA LYS A 153 -16.98 5.13 -12.25
C LYS A 153 -15.66 4.80 -11.58
N LEU A 154 -15.32 5.55 -10.54
CA LEU A 154 -14.09 5.36 -9.79
C LEU A 154 -14.40 4.62 -8.50
N TYR A 155 -13.74 3.49 -8.30
CA TYR A 155 -13.88 2.65 -7.13
C TYR A 155 -12.59 2.61 -6.32
N ALA A 156 -12.72 2.48 -4.98
CA ALA A 156 -11.58 2.28 -4.11
C ALA A 156 -10.96 0.89 -4.38
N PRO A 157 -9.64 0.80 -4.68
CA PRO A 157 -8.99 -0.48 -4.97
C PRO A 157 -8.76 -1.34 -3.73
N GLU A 158 -8.68 -0.73 -2.55
CA GLU A 158 -8.42 -1.35 -1.25
C GLU A 158 -9.08 -0.54 -0.14
N ASP A 159 -9.06 -1.07 1.09
CA ASP A 159 -9.51 -0.35 2.29
C ASP A 159 -8.52 0.77 2.62
N GLY A 160 -9.06 1.93 3.01
CA GLY A 160 -8.23 3.09 3.33
C GLY A 160 -9.02 4.32 3.73
N THR A 161 -8.32 5.45 3.77
CA THR A 161 -8.89 6.76 4.09
C THR A 161 -8.55 7.76 3.00
N ILE A 162 -9.50 8.56 2.56
CA ILE A 162 -9.27 9.66 1.62
C ILE A 162 -8.45 10.74 2.33
N MET A 163 -7.28 11.03 1.78
CA MET A 163 -6.37 12.04 2.35
C MET A 163 -6.60 13.42 1.72
N VAL A 164 -6.69 13.45 0.40
CA VAL A 164 -6.80 14.68 -0.36
C VAL A 164 -7.79 14.51 -1.50
N ARG A 165 -8.64 15.49 -1.68
CA ARG A 165 -9.50 15.67 -2.84
C ARG A 165 -8.82 16.66 -3.81
N VAL A 166 -8.29 16.12 -4.91
CA VAL A 166 -7.45 16.88 -5.85
C VAL A 166 -8.26 17.74 -6.83
N VAL A 167 -9.51 17.33 -7.10
CA VAL A 167 -10.39 18.00 -8.07
C VAL A 167 -11.78 18.25 -7.47
N GLU A 168 -12.53 19.14 -8.09
CA GLU A 168 -13.90 19.47 -7.70
C GLU A 168 -14.93 18.93 -8.72
N PRO A 169 -16.19 18.68 -8.30
CA PRO A 169 -17.28 18.44 -9.24
C PRO A 169 -17.38 19.55 -10.30
N GLY A 170 -17.54 19.18 -11.55
CA GLY A 170 -17.49 20.11 -12.68
C GLY A 170 -16.09 20.28 -13.29
N SER A 171 -15.04 19.68 -12.72
CA SER A 171 -13.72 19.68 -13.33
C SER A 171 -13.66 18.71 -14.50
N ASN A 172 -12.95 19.10 -15.57
CA ASN A 172 -12.65 18.22 -16.68
C ASN A 172 -11.28 17.58 -16.45
N VAL A 173 -11.22 16.23 -16.38
CA VAL A 173 -10.00 15.49 -16.07
C VAL A 173 -9.55 14.66 -17.24
N GLN A 174 -8.22 14.49 -17.34
CA GLN A 174 -7.59 13.62 -18.31
C GLN A 174 -7.42 12.20 -17.75
N LYS A 175 -7.24 11.23 -18.64
CA LYS A 175 -6.90 9.86 -18.25
C LYS A 175 -5.64 9.84 -17.36
N GLY A 176 -5.74 9.24 -16.17
CA GLY A 176 -4.64 9.11 -15.22
C GLY A 176 -4.38 10.36 -14.37
N GLN A 177 -5.16 11.42 -14.53
CA GLN A 177 -5.08 12.60 -13.67
C GLN A 177 -5.64 12.25 -12.28
N PRO A 178 -4.90 12.50 -11.18
CA PRO A 178 -5.37 12.24 -9.83
C PRO A 178 -6.68 12.97 -9.51
N VAL A 179 -7.61 12.27 -8.91
CA VAL A 179 -8.90 12.79 -8.40
C VAL A 179 -8.90 12.78 -6.89
N TYR A 180 -8.41 11.69 -6.31
CA TYR A 180 -8.21 11.52 -4.89
C TYR A 180 -6.83 10.97 -4.61
N THR A 181 -6.25 11.35 -3.46
CA THR A 181 -5.15 10.61 -2.84
C THR A 181 -5.69 9.87 -1.63
N MET A 182 -5.47 8.58 -1.57
CA MET A 182 -5.93 7.67 -0.51
C MET A 182 -4.74 7.06 0.23
N SER A 183 -4.80 7.00 1.56
CA SER A 183 -3.89 6.19 2.38
C SER A 183 -4.45 4.78 2.54
N LYS A 184 -3.59 3.77 2.45
CA LYS A 184 -3.96 2.38 2.75
C LYS A 184 -4.01 2.16 4.25
N THR A 185 -4.94 1.32 4.72
CA THR A 185 -4.98 0.90 6.13
C THR A 185 -3.77 0.02 6.49
N ASN A 186 -3.33 -0.84 5.57
CA ASN A 186 -2.20 -1.75 5.73
C ASN A 186 -1.39 -1.86 4.43
N PRO A 187 -0.07 -2.10 4.50
CA PRO A 187 0.77 -2.10 5.69
C PRO A 187 1.16 -0.69 6.14
N VAL A 188 1.26 -0.50 7.46
CA VAL A 188 1.86 0.67 8.09
C VAL A 188 3.24 0.30 8.58
N TRP A 189 4.22 1.18 8.41
CA TRP A 189 5.57 0.95 8.92
C TRP A 189 6.17 2.22 9.51
N VAL A 190 7.15 2.03 10.39
CA VAL A 190 7.99 3.11 10.87
C VAL A 190 9.24 3.19 10.00
N ARG A 191 9.54 4.36 9.48
CA ARG A 191 10.85 4.68 8.92
C ARG A 191 11.74 5.22 10.02
N ALA A 192 12.81 4.51 10.33
CA ALA A 192 13.81 4.92 11.30
C ALA A 192 15.22 4.76 10.72
N TYR A 193 16.18 5.29 11.45
CA TYR A 193 17.59 5.25 11.08
C TYR A 193 18.40 4.69 12.22
N VAL A 194 19.32 3.80 11.91
CA VAL A 194 20.27 3.20 12.83
C VAL A 194 21.68 3.62 12.44
N ASN A 195 22.53 3.92 13.45
CA ASN A 195 23.93 4.21 13.21
C ASN A 195 24.70 2.94 12.82
N GLU A 196 25.80 3.10 12.09
CA GLU A 196 26.67 1.98 11.70
C GLU A 196 27.12 1.13 12.90
N LYS A 197 27.43 1.76 14.04
CA LYS A 197 27.87 1.09 15.26
C LYS A 197 26.83 0.12 15.82
N ASP A 198 25.54 0.45 15.66
CA ASP A 198 24.41 -0.30 16.20
C ASP A 198 23.81 -1.28 15.18
N LEU A 199 24.22 -1.19 13.89
CA LEU A 199 23.71 -2.02 12.81
C LEU A 199 23.95 -3.51 13.06
N GLY A 200 25.10 -3.87 13.64
CA GLY A 200 25.41 -5.26 14.00
C GLY A 200 24.53 -5.85 15.12
N ASN A 201 23.76 -5.00 15.80
CA ASN A 201 22.90 -5.39 16.92
C ASN A 201 21.45 -5.67 16.52
N ILE A 202 21.07 -5.39 15.27
CA ILE A 202 19.72 -5.60 14.75
C ILE A 202 19.72 -6.67 13.67
N LYS A 203 18.61 -7.39 13.54
CA LYS A 203 18.42 -8.43 12.53
C LYS A 203 17.09 -8.25 11.82
N TYR A 204 17.03 -8.71 10.56
CA TYR A 204 15.77 -8.85 9.84
C TYR A 204 14.86 -9.84 10.60
N GLY A 205 13.58 -9.51 10.70
CA GLY A 205 12.62 -10.33 11.42
C GLY A 205 12.61 -10.14 12.93
N GLN A 206 13.43 -9.25 13.50
CA GLN A 206 13.47 -8.98 14.93
C GLN A 206 12.22 -8.24 15.39
N GLU A 207 11.57 -8.74 16.46
CA GLU A 207 10.44 -8.09 17.11
C GLU A 207 10.89 -6.83 17.83
N VAL A 208 10.07 -5.80 17.79
CA VAL A 208 10.34 -4.50 18.43
C VAL A 208 9.04 -3.90 18.96
N ASN A 209 9.18 -3.04 19.98
CA ASN A 209 8.06 -2.26 20.49
C ASN A 209 8.14 -0.82 19.96
N VAL A 210 7.01 -0.31 19.47
CA VAL A 210 6.87 1.03 18.93
C VAL A 210 5.96 1.86 19.82
N TYR A 211 6.46 2.97 20.31
CA TYR A 211 5.72 3.88 21.21
C TYR A 211 5.42 5.18 20.49
N THR A 212 4.16 5.61 20.52
CA THR A 212 3.76 6.95 20.07
C THR A 212 3.82 7.93 21.23
N ASP A 213 3.91 9.23 20.93
CA ASP A 213 3.80 10.27 21.97
C ASP A 213 2.35 10.53 22.40
N THR A 214 1.38 9.98 21.66
CA THR A 214 -0.03 10.07 22.04
C THR A 214 -0.34 9.17 23.21
N VAL A 215 -1.07 9.74 24.17
CA VAL A 215 -1.47 9.04 25.40
C VAL A 215 -2.85 8.43 25.18
N ASN A 216 -3.04 7.19 25.64
CA ASN A 216 -4.35 6.58 25.69
C ASN A 216 -5.19 7.29 26.77
N PRO A 217 -6.35 7.93 26.42
CA PRO A 217 -7.16 8.65 27.40
C PRO A 217 -7.71 7.80 28.53
N GLN A 218 -7.80 6.47 28.34
CA GLN A 218 -8.35 5.54 29.33
C GLN A 218 -7.30 5.07 30.34
N THR A 219 -6.05 4.87 29.90
CA THR A 219 -4.98 4.33 30.76
C THR A 219 -3.99 5.40 31.23
N GLY A 220 -3.93 6.55 30.55
CA GLY A 220 -2.93 7.59 30.82
C GLY A 220 -1.53 7.25 30.33
N GLU A 221 -1.33 6.12 29.66
CA GLU A 221 -0.04 5.63 29.17
C GLU A 221 0.14 5.91 27.69
N LYS A 222 1.39 5.96 27.22
CA LYS A 222 1.72 6.04 25.80
C LYS A 222 1.21 4.79 25.10
N ARG A 223 0.69 4.95 23.88
CA ARG A 223 0.26 3.82 23.08
C ARG A 223 1.47 3.02 22.63
N GLU A 224 1.38 1.72 22.79
CA GLU A 224 2.40 0.74 22.41
C GLU A 224 1.84 -0.13 21.27
N TYR A 225 2.68 -0.37 20.28
CA TYR A 225 2.39 -1.25 19.15
C TYR A 225 3.55 -2.24 19.00
N LYS A 226 3.23 -3.47 18.66
CA LYS A 226 4.22 -4.47 18.28
C LYS A 226 4.53 -4.34 16.80
N GLY A 227 5.78 -4.61 16.47
CA GLY A 227 6.21 -4.59 15.08
C GLY A 227 7.46 -5.43 14.86
N GLN A 228 7.85 -5.54 13.61
CA GLN A 228 8.98 -6.37 13.18
C GLN A 228 9.86 -5.60 12.22
N ILE A 229 11.19 -5.75 12.35
CA ILE A 229 12.15 -5.19 11.39
C ILE A 229 12.03 -5.95 10.06
N GLY A 230 11.37 -5.34 9.08
CA GLY A 230 11.11 -5.96 7.78
C GLY A 230 12.01 -5.46 6.65
N TYR A 231 12.87 -4.47 6.91
CA TYR A 231 13.81 -3.97 5.93
C TYR A 231 14.98 -3.25 6.62
N ILE A 232 16.19 -3.54 6.15
CA ILE A 232 17.42 -2.82 6.52
C ILE A 232 18.09 -2.42 5.19
N SER A 233 18.36 -1.12 5.00
CA SER A 233 18.96 -0.61 3.78
C SER A 233 20.39 -1.17 3.60
N PRO A 234 20.74 -1.69 2.43
CA PRO A 234 22.12 -2.07 2.12
C PRO A 234 23.02 -0.87 1.81
N VAL A 235 22.46 0.33 1.71
CA VAL A 235 23.17 1.56 1.36
C VAL A 235 23.05 2.55 2.51
N ALA A 236 24.17 3.13 2.92
CA ALA A 236 24.20 4.18 3.93
C ALA A 236 23.60 5.48 3.38
N GLU A 237 22.92 6.21 4.23
CA GLU A 237 22.37 7.55 3.96
C GLU A 237 23.08 8.56 4.87
N PHE A 238 23.27 9.79 4.37
CA PHE A 238 23.75 10.88 5.19
C PHE A 238 22.58 11.49 5.96
N THR A 239 22.71 11.66 7.28
CA THR A 239 21.74 12.47 8.01
C THR A 239 21.81 13.91 7.53
N PRO A 240 20.72 14.51 7.07
CA PRO A 240 20.69 15.93 6.74
C PRO A 240 20.73 16.74 8.05
N LYS A 241 21.91 16.93 8.63
CA LYS A 241 22.14 17.90 9.71
C LYS A 241 22.65 19.18 9.08
N THR A 242 21.83 20.20 9.05
CA THR A 242 22.26 21.59 8.86
C THR A 242 22.96 22.04 10.13
N VAL A 243 24.27 21.78 10.27
CA VAL A 243 25.09 22.30 11.38
C VAL A 243 26.36 22.92 10.84
N GLN A 244 26.57 24.19 11.19
CA GLN A 244 27.77 24.97 10.93
C GLN A 244 28.78 24.71 12.05
N SER A 245 29.53 23.61 12.04
CA SER A 245 30.74 23.45 12.85
C SER A 245 31.71 22.44 12.23
N THR A 246 33.00 22.71 12.43
CA THR A 246 34.14 22.10 11.75
C THR A 246 34.48 20.66 12.16
N ASP A 247 33.78 20.06 13.09
CA ASP A 247 34.04 18.69 13.62
C ASP A 247 32.97 17.64 13.23
N ILE A 248 32.29 17.83 12.11
CA ILE A 248 31.24 16.92 11.69
C ILE A 248 31.82 15.84 10.78
N ARG A 249 32.23 14.71 11.35
CA ARG A 249 32.14 13.43 10.68
C ARG A 249 30.65 13.19 10.48
N THR A 250 30.22 13.22 9.22
CA THR A 250 28.88 12.79 8.83
C THR A 250 28.70 11.35 9.30
N ASP A 251 27.97 11.15 10.39
CA ASP A 251 27.65 9.81 10.86
C ASP A 251 26.77 9.14 9.80
N LEU A 252 27.28 8.07 9.22
CA LEU A 252 26.54 7.25 8.28
C LEU A 252 25.43 6.54 9.04
N VAL A 253 24.23 6.60 8.51
CA VAL A 253 23.07 5.94 9.06
C VAL A 253 22.44 5.00 8.02
N TYR A 254 21.85 3.94 8.48
CA TYR A 254 21.14 2.99 7.64
C TYR A 254 19.66 3.08 7.92
N ARG A 255 18.87 3.23 6.87
CA ARG A 255 17.42 3.27 6.97
C ARG A 255 16.88 1.88 7.26
N ILE A 256 15.99 1.79 8.25
CA ILE A 256 15.24 0.58 8.56
C ILE A 256 13.74 0.84 8.41
N ARG A 257 12.97 -0.21 8.14
CA ARG A 257 11.52 -0.21 8.23
C ARG A 257 11.07 -1.24 9.23
N VAL A 258 10.26 -0.79 10.16
CA VAL A 258 9.57 -1.62 11.13
C VAL A 258 8.10 -1.69 10.74
N TYR A 259 7.63 -2.85 10.31
CA TYR A 259 6.22 -3.06 10.03
C TYR A 259 5.47 -3.24 11.34
N ILE A 260 4.33 -2.58 11.47
CA ILE A 260 3.45 -2.65 12.63
C ILE A 260 2.41 -3.73 12.36
N ASP A 261 2.23 -4.67 13.31
CA ASP A 261 1.36 -5.83 13.14
C ASP A 261 -0.12 -5.45 13.28
N ASP A 262 -0.47 -4.79 14.40
CA ASP A 262 -1.84 -4.36 14.70
C ASP A 262 -1.95 -2.84 14.58
N THR A 263 -2.52 -2.37 13.47
CA THR A 263 -2.71 -0.95 13.19
C THR A 263 -4.10 -0.49 13.59
N ASP A 264 -4.20 0.70 14.17
CA ASP A 264 -5.44 1.36 14.52
C ASP A 264 -5.59 2.73 13.81
N GLU A 265 -6.74 3.36 13.98
CA GLU A 265 -7.05 4.68 13.39
C GLU A 265 -6.23 5.84 13.97
N PHE A 266 -5.49 5.62 15.07
CA PHE A 266 -4.67 6.65 15.71
C PHE A 266 -3.30 6.80 15.07
N LEU A 267 -2.83 5.80 14.32
CA LEU A 267 -1.58 5.89 13.57
C LEU A 267 -1.78 6.77 12.33
N ARG A 268 -1.04 7.86 12.23
CA ARG A 268 -1.14 8.81 11.13
C ARG A 268 0.20 9.00 10.42
N GLN A 269 0.12 9.28 9.14
CA GLN A 269 1.28 9.60 8.31
C GLN A 269 2.13 10.71 8.96
N GLY A 270 3.45 10.47 9.06
CA GLY A 270 4.40 11.43 9.59
C GLY A 270 4.48 11.51 11.12
N MET A 271 3.64 10.78 11.86
CA MET A 271 3.64 10.77 13.33
C MET A 271 5.01 10.32 13.87
N PRO A 272 5.65 11.09 14.77
CA PRO A 272 6.90 10.68 15.41
C PRO A 272 6.65 9.53 16.38
N VAL A 273 7.58 8.59 16.40
CA VAL A 273 7.53 7.40 17.26
C VAL A 273 8.91 7.03 17.78
N THR A 274 8.92 6.33 18.91
CA THR A 274 10.11 5.75 19.54
C THR A 274 10.05 4.24 19.37
N ILE A 275 11.10 3.65 18.81
CA ILE A 275 11.26 2.20 18.66
C ILE A 275 12.21 1.73 19.76
N LYS A 276 11.82 0.68 20.47
CA LYS A 276 12.64 0.01 21.46
C LYS A 276 12.90 -1.42 21.04
N ILE A 277 14.18 -1.75 20.95
CA ILE A 277 14.67 -3.04 20.47
C ILE A 277 15.42 -3.70 21.61
N ASP A 278 14.93 -4.85 22.06
CA ASP A 278 15.61 -5.66 23.07
C ASP A 278 16.78 -6.42 22.42
N LEU A 279 17.98 -6.15 22.91
CA LEU A 279 19.21 -6.78 22.42
C LEU A 279 19.54 -8.10 23.14
N THR A 280 18.78 -8.45 24.20
CA THR A 280 19.00 -9.69 24.98
C THR A 280 18.51 -10.94 24.26
N SER A 281 17.66 -10.82 23.26
CA SER A 281 17.14 -11.97 22.49
C SER A 281 18.18 -12.65 21.59
N LYS A 282 19.43 -12.17 21.57
CA LYS A 282 20.53 -12.76 20.79
C LYS A 282 20.97 -14.14 21.27
N ASP A 283 20.86 -14.45 22.57
CA ASP A 283 21.50 -15.62 23.16
C ASP A 283 20.65 -16.91 23.13
N ASN A 284 19.36 -16.82 22.87
CA ASN A 284 18.47 -17.99 22.98
C ASN A 284 18.31 -18.82 21.69
N GLN A 285 18.78 -18.34 20.54
CA GLN A 285 18.71 -19.10 19.29
C GLN A 285 20.01 -19.82 18.91
N GLU A 286 21.17 -19.36 19.38
CA GLU A 286 22.44 -20.07 19.15
C GLU A 286 22.59 -21.31 20.04
N ASN A 287 22.00 -21.31 21.24
CA ASN A 287 22.09 -22.46 22.17
C ASN A 287 21.17 -23.66 21.82
N ASN A 288 20.23 -23.49 20.87
CA ASN A 288 19.37 -24.61 20.41
C ASN A 288 19.87 -25.28 19.13
N ALA A 289 20.90 -24.74 18.47
CA ALA A 289 21.48 -25.35 17.28
C ALA A 289 22.62 -26.35 17.58
N ASP A 290 23.28 -26.24 18.74
CA ASP A 290 24.41 -27.10 19.13
C ASP A 290 24.03 -28.32 20.01
N GLY A 291 22.74 -28.49 20.29
CA GLY A 291 22.24 -29.54 21.20
C GLY A 291 21.77 -30.83 20.52
N ASN A 292 21.96 -31.01 19.20
CA ASN A 292 21.53 -32.24 18.53
C ASN A 292 22.56 -32.69 17.46
N ASN A 293 23.67 -33.24 17.94
CA ASN A 293 24.55 -34.13 17.19
C ASN A 293 24.91 -35.32 18.08
#